data_90df288bc2eb4576d4c4bc08be97f3d0
#
_entry.id   90df288bc2eb4576d4c4bc08be97f3d0
#
_cell.length_a   1.000
_cell.length_b   1.000
_cell.length_c   1.000
_cell.angle_alpha   90.00
_cell.angle_beta   90.00
_cell.angle_gamma   90.00
#
_symmetry.space_group_name_H-M   'P 1'
#
loop_
_entity.id
_entity.type
_entity.pdbx_description
1 polymer ?
#
loop_
_entity_poly.entity_id
_entity_poly.type
_entity_poly.pdbx_seq_one_letter_code
_entity_poly.pdbx_strand_id
1 'polypeptide(L)'
;TRTVFSVKRFMGRRFDEVAEEIREVPFTVKSGARDLASVEIDGDDFTPPEIAAIVLQKMKATAEDYLGEEVTQAVVTVPAYFNDAQRQATKDAATIAGLEVLRIVNEPTAAALAYGLDRETSSEKIAVYDLGGGTFDISILELGDGVFEVKSTNGDTHLGGDDFDQKIIDWIADEFQDAEGIDLRQDPMALQRLKEAGEKAKCELSSAGTT
;
A
#
# COMPACT_ATOMS: atom_id res chain seq x y z
N THR A 1 6.22 12.59 -14.44
CA THR A 1 6.43 11.14 -14.52
C THR A 1 5.10 10.42 -14.70
N ARG A 2 5.09 9.28 -15.39
CA ARG A 2 3.92 8.41 -15.58
C ARG A 2 3.86 7.26 -14.57
N THR A 3 4.82 7.16 -13.69
CA THR A 3 4.87 6.14 -12.66
C THR A 3 4.26 6.71 -11.37
N VAL A 4 3.18 6.11 -10.92
CA VAL A 4 2.48 6.45 -9.67
C VAL A 4 2.54 5.24 -8.76
N PHE A 5 2.89 5.47 -7.50
CA PHE A 5 2.96 4.44 -6.46
C PHE A 5 2.40 4.97 -5.13
N SER A 6 2.23 4.10 -4.16
CA SER A 6 1.71 4.44 -2.81
C SER A 6 0.39 5.23 -2.82
N VAL A 7 -0.45 5.03 -3.86
CA VAL A 7 -1.72 5.76 -4.01
C VAL A 7 -2.70 5.51 -2.85
N LYS A 8 -2.52 4.42 -2.11
CA LYS A 8 -3.28 4.08 -0.90
C LYS A 8 -3.23 5.22 0.14
N ARG A 9 -2.10 5.94 0.22
CA ARG A 9 -1.89 7.07 1.15
C ARG A 9 -2.79 8.28 0.85
N PHE A 10 -3.30 8.38 -0.39
CA PHE A 10 -4.16 9.47 -0.87
C PHE A 10 -5.65 9.12 -0.91
N MET A 11 -6.00 7.83 -0.69
CA MET A 11 -7.37 7.33 -0.82
C MET A 11 -8.34 8.03 0.12
N GLY A 12 -9.36 8.68 -0.44
CA GLY A 12 -10.42 9.34 0.31
C GLY A 12 -10.00 10.53 1.17
N ARG A 13 -8.79 11.08 0.95
CA ARG A 13 -8.22 12.19 1.72
C ARG A 13 -8.29 13.50 0.94
N ARG A 14 -8.42 14.60 1.69
CA ARG A 14 -8.36 15.95 1.15
C ARG A 14 -6.92 16.33 0.83
N PHE A 15 -6.75 17.28 -0.09
CA PHE A 15 -5.43 17.77 -0.49
C PHE A 15 -4.64 18.38 0.68
N ASP A 16 -5.32 19.10 1.59
CA ASP A 16 -4.71 19.70 2.77
C ASP A 16 -4.29 18.68 3.85
N GLU A 17 -4.82 17.46 3.80
CA GLU A 17 -4.49 16.38 4.74
C GLU A 17 -3.28 15.54 4.32
N VAL A 18 -2.76 15.72 3.10
CA VAL A 18 -1.72 14.85 2.51
C VAL A 18 -0.43 15.61 2.19
N ALA A 19 -0.16 16.70 2.91
CA ALA A 19 0.99 17.57 2.66
C ALA A 19 2.35 16.86 2.87
N GLU A 20 2.42 15.87 3.76
CA GLU A 20 3.63 15.08 4.00
C GLU A 20 3.83 14.08 2.86
N GLU A 21 2.80 13.34 2.50
CA GLU A 21 2.81 12.37 1.41
C GLU A 21 3.19 13.01 0.06
N ILE A 22 2.73 14.25 -0.18
CA ILE A 22 3.06 15.01 -1.39
C ILE A 22 4.57 15.25 -1.52
N ARG A 23 5.28 15.43 -0.41
CA ARG A 23 6.74 15.66 -0.41
C ARG A 23 7.56 14.41 -0.72
N GLU A 24 6.98 13.24 -0.49
CA GLU A 24 7.65 11.94 -0.63
C GLU A 24 7.49 11.34 -2.03
N VAL A 25 6.57 11.88 -2.85
CA VAL A 25 6.28 11.34 -4.17
C VAL A 25 6.86 12.21 -5.29
N PRO A 26 7.37 11.60 -6.39
CA PRO A 26 7.96 12.34 -7.52
C PRO A 26 6.91 12.81 -8.54
N PHE A 27 5.64 12.47 -8.38
CA PHE A 27 4.55 12.87 -9.26
C PHE A 27 3.77 14.05 -8.67
N THR A 28 3.07 14.78 -9.54
CA THR A 28 2.33 15.97 -9.14
C THR A 28 1.00 15.59 -8.52
N VAL A 29 0.77 16.04 -7.29
CA VAL A 29 -0.54 15.93 -6.61
C VAL A 29 -1.16 17.32 -6.51
N LYS A 30 -2.46 17.44 -6.81
CA LYS A 30 -3.23 18.68 -6.84
C LYS A 30 -4.49 18.58 -5.99
N SER A 31 -5.10 19.73 -5.70
CA SER A 31 -6.47 19.77 -5.20
C SER A 31 -7.43 19.55 -6.36
N GLY A 32 -8.13 18.44 -6.31
CA GLY A 32 -9.16 18.06 -7.27
C GLY A 32 -10.59 18.48 -6.85
N ALA A 33 -11.57 17.83 -7.39
CA ALA A 33 -12.98 18.08 -7.06
C ALA A 33 -13.24 17.88 -5.56
N ARG A 34 -14.01 18.79 -4.94
CA ARG A 34 -14.33 18.79 -3.49
C ARG A 34 -13.10 18.85 -2.58
N ASP A 35 -12.03 19.46 -3.05
CA ASP A 35 -10.73 19.54 -2.37
C ASP A 35 -10.08 18.18 -2.06
N LEU A 36 -10.50 17.11 -2.73
CA LEU A 36 -9.83 15.81 -2.61
C LEU A 36 -8.49 15.82 -3.34
N ALA A 37 -7.55 15.00 -2.87
CA ALA A 37 -6.28 14.81 -3.55
C ALA A 37 -6.52 14.22 -4.95
N SER A 38 -5.79 14.72 -5.95
CA SER A 38 -5.80 14.26 -7.34
C SER A 38 -4.37 14.21 -7.87
N VAL A 39 -4.07 13.28 -8.76
CA VAL A 39 -2.74 13.09 -9.36
C VAL A 39 -2.79 13.53 -10.80
N GLU A 40 -1.85 14.40 -11.20
CA GLU A 40 -1.71 14.80 -12.60
C GLU A 40 -0.81 13.83 -13.36
N ILE A 41 -1.31 13.34 -14.49
CA ILE A 41 -0.55 12.50 -15.43
C ILE A 41 -0.77 13.04 -16.84
N ASP A 42 0.31 13.53 -17.48
CA ASP A 42 0.29 14.09 -18.86
C ASP A 42 -0.71 15.24 -19.07
N GLY A 43 -1.06 15.97 -18.03
CA GLY A 43 -2.00 17.10 -18.05
C GLY A 43 -3.43 16.73 -17.71
N ASP A 44 -3.74 15.46 -17.55
CA ASP A 44 -5.03 14.96 -17.06
C ASP A 44 -4.97 14.68 -15.56
N ASP A 45 -6.07 14.95 -14.85
CA ASP A 45 -6.19 14.75 -13.42
C ASP A 45 -6.92 13.42 -13.13
N PHE A 46 -6.28 12.57 -12.34
CA PHE A 46 -6.80 11.28 -11.91
C PHE A 46 -7.06 11.28 -10.41
N THR A 47 -8.20 10.78 -9.99
CA THR A 47 -8.48 10.55 -8.58
C THR A 47 -7.72 9.32 -8.07
N PRO A 48 -7.37 9.24 -6.79
CA PRO A 48 -6.77 8.04 -6.19
C PRO A 48 -7.57 6.76 -6.44
N PRO A 49 -8.94 6.76 -6.39
CA PRO A 49 -9.73 5.59 -6.77
C PRO A 49 -9.55 5.16 -8.23
N GLU A 50 -9.41 6.07 -9.18
CA GLU A 50 -9.17 5.71 -10.60
C GLU A 50 -7.81 5.04 -10.78
N ILE A 51 -6.77 5.53 -10.10
CA ILE A 51 -5.44 4.92 -10.15
C ILE A 51 -5.46 3.54 -9.45
N ALA A 52 -6.10 3.43 -8.28
CA ALA A 52 -6.25 2.16 -7.59
C ALA A 52 -7.05 1.14 -8.42
N ALA A 53 -8.03 1.61 -9.19
CA ALA A 53 -8.80 0.76 -10.09
C ALA A 53 -7.94 0.08 -11.16
N ILE A 54 -6.89 0.74 -11.65
CA ILE A 54 -5.94 0.14 -12.62
C ILE A 54 -5.24 -1.07 -12.00
N VAL A 55 -4.84 -0.96 -10.73
CA VAL A 55 -4.24 -2.09 -9.98
C VAL A 55 -5.26 -3.21 -9.80
N LEU A 56 -6.49 -2.88 -9.41
CA LEU A 56 -7.56 -3.86 -9.23
C LEU A 56 -7.95 -4.54 -10.55
N GLN A 57 -7.96 -3.82 -11.68
CA GLN A 57 -8.15 -4.40 -13.01
C GLN A 57 -7.06 -5.42 -13.35
N LYS A 58 -5.79 -5.12 -13.00
CA LYS A 58 -4.70 -6.07 -13.19
C LYS A 58 -4.89 -7.32 -12.32
N MET A 59 -5.33 -7.16 -11.08
CA MET A 59 -5.62 -8.29 -10.18
C MET A 59 -6.80 -9.12 -10.70
N LYS A 60 -7.87 -8.47 -11.18
CA LYS A 60 -9.02 -9.11 -11.82
C LYS A 60 -8.57 -9.95 -13.02
N ALA A 61 -7.84 -9.36 -13.96
CA ALA A 61 -7.33 -10.06 -15.13
C ALA A 61 -6.43 -11.27 -14.75
N THR A 62 -5.58 -11.11 -13.74
CA THR A 62 -4.73 -12.21 -13.24
C THR A 62 -5.56 -13.36 -12.67
N ALA A 63 -6.64 -13.04 -11.94
CA ALA A 63 -7.56 -14.05 -11.40
C ALA A 63 -8.34 -14.77 -12.53
N GLU A 64 -8.83 -14.02 -13.54
CA GLU A 64 -9.52 -14.57 -14.70
C GLU A 64 -8.61 -15.49 -15.53
N ASP A 65 -7.35 -15.09 -15.75
CA ASP A 65 -6.35 -15.91 -16.43
C ASP A 65 -6.10 -17.24 -15.70
N TYR A 66 -6.08 -17.20 -14.36
CA TYR A 66 -5.85 -18.39 -13.54
C TYR A 66 -7.08 -19.30 -13.46
N LEU A 67 -8.28 -18.74 -13.30
CA LEU A 67 -9.52 -19.48 -13.12
C LEU A 67 -10.12 -19.95 -14.46
N GLY A 68 -9.82 -19.26 -15.56
CA GLY A 68 -10.40 -19.51 -16.88
C GLY A 68 -11.85 -19.05 -17.01
N GLU A 69 -12.32 -18.20 -16.11
CA GLU A 69 -13.69 -17.66 -16.09
C GLU A 69 -13.72 -16.18 -15.68
N GLU A 70 -14.81 -15.49 -15.96
CA GLU A 70 -14.98 -14.10 -15.61
C GLU A 70 -15.10 -13.90 -14.09
N VAL A 71 -14.36 -12.94 -13.55
CA VAL A 71 -14.41 -12.54 -12.14
C VAL A 71 -15.18 -11.25 -12.00
N THR A 72 -16.39 -11.31 -11.46
CA THR A 72 -17.29 -10.16 -11.33
C THR A 72 -17.42 -9.64 -9.91
N GLN A 73 -17.04 -10.42 -8.90
CA GLN A 73 -17.25 -10.12 -7.49
C GLN A 73 -15.94 -10.22 -6.69
N ALA A 74 -15.81 -9.40 -5.66
CA ALA A 74 -14.66 -9.43 -4.78
C ALA A 74 -15.00 -9.08 -3.33
N VAL A 75 -14.21 -9.64 -2.41
CA VAL A 75 -14.06 -9.11 -1.05
C VAL A 75 -12.78 -8.29 -1.05
N VAL A 76 -12.85 -7.05 -0.58
CA VAL A 76 -11.72 -6.11 -0.57
C VAL A 76 -11.33 -5.80 0.86
N THR A 77 -10.03 -5.80 1.14
CA THR A 77 -9.53 -5.47 2.48
C THR A 77 -9.07 -4.02 2.57
N VAL A 78 -9.20 -3.46 3.76
CA VAL A 78 -8.72 -2.12 4.10
C VAL A 78 -8.09 -2.13 5.50
N PRO A 79 -7.16 -1.21 5.81
CA PRO A 79 -6.66 -1.03 7.16
C PRO A 79 -7.79 -0.81 8.16
N ALA A 80 -7.61 -1.30 9.39
CA ALA A 80 -8.64 -1.18 10.43
C ALA A 80 -8.95 0.28 10.80
N TYR A 81 -7.96 1.18 10.66
CA TYR A 81 -8.09 2.62 10.95
C TYR A 81 -8.71 3.44 9.80
N PHE A 82 -8.94 2.86 8.61
CA PHE A 82 -9.60 3.59 7.52
C PHE A 82 -10.96 4.11 7.96
N ASN A 83 -11.18 5.40 7.75
CA ASN A 83 -12.47 6.03 7.95
C ASN A 83 -13.47 5.70 6.81
N ASP A 84 -14.71 6.13 6.97
CA ASP A 84 -15.78 5.84 6.00
C ASP A 84 -15.47 6.40 4.60
N ALA A 85 -14.86 7.58 4.50
CA ALA A 85 -14.48 8.18 3.21
C ALA A 85 -13.43 7.33 2.48
N GLN A 86 -12.42 6.83 3.19
CA GLN A 86 -11.38 5.95 2.65
C GLN A 86 -11.94 4.58 2.23
N ARG A 87 -12.84 4.01 3.05
CA ARG A 87 -13.55 2.76 2.73
C ARG A 87 -14.42 2.92 1.48
N GLN A 88 -15.16 4.03 1.38
CA GLN A 88 -15.98 4.31 0.20
C GLN A 88 -15.09 4.50 -1.04
N ALA A 89 -14.00 5.26 -0.95
CA ALA A 89 -13.06 5.45 -2.05
C ALA A 89 -12.47 4.11 -2.55
N THR A 90 -12.19 3.17 -1.63
CA THR A 90 -11.73 1.83 -1.98
C THR A 90 -12.81 1.02 -2.69
N LYS A 91 -14.07 1.14 -2.24
CA LYS A 91 -15.22 0.51 -2.91
C LYS A 91 -15.44 1.08 -4.31
N ASP A 92 -15.31 2.41 -4.45
CA ASP A 92 -15.43 3.09 -5.74
C ASP A 92 -14.35 2.63 -6.72
N ALA A 93 -13.10 2.46 -6.26
CA ALA A 93 -12.02 1.92 -7.06
C ALA A 93 -12.33 0.51 -7.61
N ALA A 94 -12.87 -0.37 -6.78
CA ALA A 94 -13.28 -1.70 -7.22
C ALA A 94 -14.43 -1.66 -8.23
N THR A 95 -15.39 -0.76 -8.04
CA THR A 95 -16.50 -0.54 -8.98
C THR A 95 -15.98 -0.04 -10.33
N ILE A 96 -15.05 0.92 -10.34
CA ILE A 96 -14.38 1.41 -11.57
C ILE A 96 -13.64 0.27 -12.26
N ALA A 97 -13.04 -0.64 -11.49
CA ALA A 97 -12.35 -1.83 -12.01
C ALA A 97 -13.31 -2.91 -12.57
N GLY A 98 -14.62 -2.73 -12.47
CA GLY A 98 -15.62 -3.69 -12.93
C GLY A 98 -15.85 -4.85 -11.96
N LEU A 99 -15.66 -4.60 -10.65
CA LEU A 99 -15.89 -5.57 -9.58
C LEU A 99 -17.04 -5.12 -8.68
N GLU A 100 -17.99 -6.02 -8.42
CA GLU A 100 -18.96 -5.87 -7.34
C GLU A 100 -18.30 -6.19 -6.01
N VAL A 101 -18.28 -5.23 -5.08
CA VAL A 101 -17.72 -5.43 -3.75
C VAL A 101 -18.76 -6.06 -2.84
N LEU A 102 -18.61 -7.35 -2.56
CA LEU A 102 -19.50 -8.08 -1.66
C LEU A 102 -19.34 -7.62 -0.21
N ARG A 103 -18.10 -7.34 0.20
CA ARG A 103 -17.77 -6.89 1.55
C ARG A 103 -16.44 -6.13 1.58
N ILE A 104 -16.36 -5.12 2.43
CA ILE A 104 -15.10 -4.55 2.90
C ILE A 104 -14.76 -5.20 4.25
N VAL A 105 -13.55 -5.75 4.38
CA VAL A 105 -13.05 -6.42 5.58
C VAL A 105 -11.80 -5.72 6.08
N ASN A 106 -11.61 -5.64 7.38
CA ASN A 106 -10.36 -5.10 7.94
C ASN A 106 -9.18 -6.06 7.65
N GLU A 107 -8.05 -5.53 7.23
CA GLU A 107 -6.82 -6.30 6.92
C GLU A 107 -6.42 -7.24 8.08
N PRO A 108 -6.38 -6.81 9.36
CA PRO A 108 -6.05 -7.72 10.46
C PRO A 108 -7.09 -8.83 10.67
N THR A 109 -8.36 -8.58 10.38
CA THR A 109 -9.41 -9.61 10.42
C THR A 109 -9.21 -10.63 9.31
N ALA A 110 -8.89 -10.18 8.11
CA ALA A 110 -8.61 -11.07 6.98
C ALA A 110 -7.36 -11.93 7.24
N ALA A 111 -6.31 -11.36 7.84
CA ALA A 111 -5.12 -12.10 8.24
C ALA A 111 -5.44 -13.19 9.28
N ALA A 112 -6.24 -12.87 10.29
CA ALA A 112 -6.68 -13.84 11.30
C ALA A 112 -7.51 -14.98 10.68
N LEU A 113 -8.43 -14.65 9.76
CA LEU A 113 -9.21 -15.65 9.02
C LEU A 113 -8.32 -16.55 8.17
N ALA A 114 -7.37 -15.99 7.44
CA ALA A 114 -6.44 -16.74 6.60
C ALA A 114 -5.55 -17.69 7.42
N TYR A 115 -5.21 -17.32 8.66
CA TYR A 115 -4.49 -18.17 9.58
C TYR A 115 -5.34 -19.33 10.15
N GLY A 116 -6.67 -19.27 9.99
CA GLY A 116 -7.59 -20.35 10.40
C GLY A 116 -8.14 -20.19 11.82
N LEU A 117 -8.05 -18.99 12.40
CA LEU A 117 -8.52 -18.71 13.75
C LEU A 117 -10.06 -18.69 13.88
N ASP A 118 -10.79 -18.69 12.77
CA ASP A 118 -12.26 -18.83 12.75
C ASP A 118 -12.76 -20.20 13.22
N ARG A 119 -11.87 -21.19 13.27
CA ARG A 119 -12.18 -22.58 13.68
C ARG A 119 -11.99 -22.83 15.17
N GLU A 120 -11.44 -21.87 15.88
CA GLU A 120 -11.21 -21.98 17.31
C GLU A 120 -12.46 -21.57 18.08
N THR A 121 -12.86 -22.40 19.05
CA THR A 121 -14.05 -22.19 19.88
C THR A 121 -13.74 -21.48 21.20
N SER A 122 -12.47 -21.23 21.48
CA SER A 122 -12.02 -20.51 22.67
C SER A 122 -12.02 -18.99 22.44
N SER A 123 -12.36 -18.25 23.49
CA SER A 123 -12.16 -16.79 23.47
C SER A 123 -10.68 -16.49 23.59
N GLU A 124 -10.11 -15.86 22.58
CA GLU A 124 -8.68 -15.55 22.52
C GLU A 124 -8.44 -14.07 22.19
N LYS A 125 -7.31 -13.56 22.68
CA LYS A 125 -6.78 -12.26 22.26
C LYS A 125 -5.51 -12.48 21.45
N ILE A 126 -5.49 -11.94 20.27
CA ILE A 126 -4.37 -12.04 19.34
C ILE A 126 -3.84 -10.67 18.97
N ALA A 127 -2.56 -10.62 18.65
CA ALA A 127 -1.94 -9.47 18.01
C ALA A 127 -1.64 -9.82 16.54
N VAL A 128 -2.13 -8.99 15.62
CA VAL A 128 -1.75 -9.06 14.22
C VAL A 128 -0.70 -7.98 13.96
N TYR A 129 0.49 -8.42 13.57
CA TYR A 129 1.63 -7.57 13.24
C TYR A 129 1.80 -7.58 11.73
N ASP A 130 1.48 -6.46 11.08
CA ASP A 130 1.53 -6.29 9.64
C ASP A 130 2.56 -5.22 9.27
N LEU A 131 3.74 -5.65 8.81
CA LEU A 131 4.78 -4.78 8.29
C LEU A 131 4.83 -4.96 6.77
N GLY A 132 4.14 -4.06 6.08
CA GLY A 132 4.04 -4.05 4.62
C GLY A 132 5.17 -3.30 3.92
N GLY A 133 4.98 -3.03 2.62
CA GLY A 133 5.93 -2.24 1.83
C GLY A 133 5.95 -0.76 2.21
N GLY A 134 4.81 -0.18 2.60
CA GLY A 134 4.69 1.25 2.86
C GLY A 134 4.09 1.61 4.22
N THR A 135 3.52 0.65 4.96
CA THR A 135 2.90 0.87 6.26
C THR A 135 3.24 -0.24 7.24
N PHE A 136 3.28 0.11 8.50
CA PHE A 136 3.32 -0.81 9.63
C PHE A 136 2.03 -0.68 10.43
N ASP A 137 1.35 -1.79 10.64
CA ASP A 137 0.11 -1.86 11.38
C ASP A 137 0.19 -2.96 12.45
N ILE A 138 -0.21 -2.64 13.67
CA ILE A 138 -0.39 -3.61 14.74
C ILE A 138 -1.81 -3.50 15.28
N SER A 139 -2.53 -4.62 15.34
CA SER A 139 -3.91 -4.66 15.80
C SER A 139 -4.08 -5.74 16.84
N ILE A 140 -4.81 -5.40 17.91
CA ILE A 140 -5.24 -6.37 18.92
C ILE A 140 -6.69 -6.75 18.60
N LEU A 141 -6.92 -8.03 18.39
CA LEU A 141 -8.25 -8.59 18.14
C LEU A 141 -8.65 -9.48 19.31
N GLU A 142 -9.92 -9.47 19.61
CA GLU A 142 -10.57 -10.47 20.48
C GLU A 142 -11.44 -11.37 19.61
N LEU A 143 -11.23 -12.66 19.75
CA LEU A 143 -11.98 -13.70 19.07
C LEU A 143 -12.91 -14.36 20.07
N GLY A 144 -14.17 -14.56 19.69
CA GLY A 144 -15.12 -15.28 20.51
C GLY A 144 -16.39 -15.58 19.73
N ASP A 145 -16.92 -16.78 19.83
CA ASP A 145 -18.16 -17.23 19.21
C ASP A 145 -18.24 -16.97 17.69
N GLY A 146 -17.09 -17.07 16.98
CA GLY A 146 -17.00 -16.79 15.54
C GLY A 146 -17.00 -15.31 15.17
N VAL A 147 -16.87 -14.41 16.16
CA VAL A 147 -16.79 -12.96 15.95
C VAL A 147 -15.36 -12.48 16.17
N PHE A 148 -14.88 -11.63 15.25
CA PHE A 148 -13.59 -10.94 15.34
C PHE A 148 -13.85 -9.47 15.67
N GLU A 149 -13.44 -9.05 16.85
CA GLU A 149 -13.55 -7.66 17.27
C GLU A 149 -12.17 -7.00 17.35
N VAL A 150 -11.95 -5.93 16.58
CA VAL A 150 -10.73 -5.14 16.69
C VAL A 150 -10.82 -4.25 17.93
N LYS A 151 -10.03 -4.54 18.97
CA LYS A 151 -10.01 -3.79 20.23
C LYS A 151 -9.18 -2.53 20.15
N SER A 152 -8.06 -2.61 19.45
CA SER A 152 -7.19 -1.46 19.24
C SER A 152 -6.35 -1.69 17.99
N THR A 153 -5.99 -0.59 17.34
CA THR A 153 -5.03 -0.59 16.23
C THR A 153 -4.12 0.61 16.39
N ASN A 154 -2.86 0.45 16.04
CA ASN A 154 -1.86 1.49 15.98
C ASN A 154 -0.85 1.13 14.90
N GLY A 155 0.05 2.03 14.55
CA GLY A 155 1.06 1.77 13.54
C GLY A 155 1.73 3.05 13.07
N ASP A 156 2.40 2.93 11.95
CA ASP A 156 3.06 4.04 11.27
C ASP A 156 2.75 3.94 9.77
N THR A 157 2.09 4.96 9.24
CA THR A 157 1.72 5.03 7.81
C THR A 157 2.89 5.34 6.89
N HIS A 158 4.07 5.62 7.46
CA HIS A 158 5.32 5.96 6.77
C HIS A 158 6.46 5.02 7.19
N LEU A 159 6.16 3.80 7.61
CA LEU A 159 7.14 2.78 7.95
C LEU A 159 6.81 1.47 7.21
N GLY A 160 7.72 1.05 6.36
CA GLY A 160 7.59 -0.19 5.61
C GLY A 160 8.85 -0.56 4.85
N GLY A 161 8.75 -1.51 3.94
CA GLY A 161 9.87 -1.96 3.11
C GLY A 161 10.53 -0.84 2.31
N ASP A 162 9.74 0.13 1.85
CA ASP A 162 10.23 1.28 1.09
C ASP A 162 11.21 2.14 1.92
N ASP A 163 10.98 2.26 3.22
CA ASP A 163 11.86 3.02 4.12
C ASP A 163 13.19 2.30 4.36
N PHE A 164 13.16 0.97 4.42
CA PHE A 164 14.38 0.17 4.46
C PHE A 164 15.17 0.29 3.16
N ASP A 165 14.50 0.25 2.01
CA ASP A 165 15.12 0.48 0.70
C ASP A 165 15.77 1.86 0.65
N GLN A 166 15.09 2.90 1.13
CA GLN A 166 15.63 4.26 1.14
C GLN A 166 16.91 4.36 1.98
N LYS A 167 16.99 3.65 3.11
CA LYS A 167 18.22 3.62 3.92
C LYS A 167 19.41 2.99 3.19
N ILE A 168 19.15 1.94 2.39
CA ILE A 168 20.19 1.30 1.57
C ILE A 168 20.61 2.25 0.43
N ILE A 169 19.65 2.90 -0.22
CA ILE A 169 19.88 3.86 -1.29
C ILE A 169 20.74 5.03 -0.81
N ASP A 170 20.38 5.60 0.34
CA ASP A 170 21.10 6.73 0.91
C ASP A 170 22.54 6.33 1.26
N TRP A 171 22.72 5.18 1.89
CA TRP A 171 24.04 4.68 2.23
C TRP A 171 24.92 4.46 0.99
N ILE A 172 24.41 3.81 -0.06
CA ILE A 172 25.16 3.59 -1.31
C ILE A 172 25.51 4.93 -1.98
N ALA A 173 24.53 5.86 -2.02
CA ALA A 173 24.75 7.15 -2.65
C ALA A 173 25.79 8.00 -1.90
N ASP A 174 25.79 7.96 -0.58
CA ASP A 174 26.76 8.67 0.26
C ASP A 174 28.17 8.08 0.09
N GLU A 175 28.33 6.76 0.11
CA GLU A 175 29.61 6.08 -0.14
C GLU A 175 30.16 6.41 -1.53
N PHE A 176 29.30 6.45 -2.56
CA PHE A 176 29.71 6.78 -3.90
C PHE A 176 30.10 8.27 -4.02
N GLN A 177 29.34 9.15 -3.37
CA GLN A 177 29.64 10.58 -3.35
C GLN A 177 30.99 10.87 -2.68
N ASP A 178 31.28 10.17 -1.58
CA ASP A 178 32.57 10.30 -0.85
C ASP A 178 33.74 9.80 -1.70
N ALA A 179 33.54 8.73 -2.49
CA ALA A 179 34.60 8.15 -3.33
C ALA A 179 34.84 8.93 -4.63
N GLU A 180 33.76 9.33 -5.32
CA GLU A 180 33.79 9.84 -6.68
C GLU A 180 33.39 11.33 -6.80
N GLY A 181 32.90 11.94 -5.71
CA GLY A 181 32.46 13.33 -5.69
C GLY A 181 31.11 13.60 -6.42
N ILE A 182 30.35 12.55 -6.72
CA ILE A 182 29.10 12.63 -7.50
C ILE A 182 27.96 12.09 -6.65
N ASP A 183 26.91 12.89 -6.47
CA ASP A 183 25.66 12.44 -5.81
C ASP A 183 24.74 11.81 -6.85
N LEU A 184 24.60 10.48 -6.83
CA LEU A 184 23.75 9.71 -7.73
C LEU A 184 22.27 10.04 -7.61
N ARG A 185 21.82 10.62 -6.50
CA ARG A 185 20.42 11.02 -6.28
C ARG A 185 19.98 12.20 -7.15
N GLN A 186 20.94 12.95 -7.70
CA GLN A 186 20.68 14.07 -8.60
C GLN A 186 20.34 13.63 -10.04
N ASP A 187 20.65 12.41 -10.42
CA ASP A 187 20.30 11.83 -11.71
C ASP A 187 19.10 10.88 -11.55
N PRO A 188 17.93 11.18 -12.19
CA PRO A 188 16.74 10.32 -12.07
C PRO A 188 16.96 8.88 -12.57
N MET A 189 17.84 8.66 -13.57
CA MET A 189 18.15 7.31 -14.05
C MET A 189 19.02 6.54 -13.06
N ALA A 190 20.02 7.19 -12.48
CA ALA A 190 20.87 6.59 -11.45
C ALA A 190 20.03 6.26 -10.19
N LEU A 191 19.19 7.20 -9.76
CA LEU A 191 18.29 6.99 -8.63
C LEU A 191 17.34 5.80 -8.84
N GLN A 192 16.77 5.66 -10.05
CA GLN A 192 15.91 4.51 -10.35
C GLN A 192 16.67 3.19 -10.26
N ARG A 193 17.90 3.13 -10.76
CA ARG A 193 18.76 1.93 -10.63
C ARG A 193 19.14 1.63 -9.18
N LEU A 194 19.40 2.67 -8.39
CA LEU A 194 19.66 2.50 -6.96
C LEU A 194 18.45 1.91 -6.24
N LYS A 195 17.23 2.36 -6.56
CA LYS A 195 16.00 1.82 -5.98
C LYS A 195 15.83 0.34 -6.31
N GLU A 196 15.98 -0.04 -7.56
CA GLU A 196 15.88 -1.44 -7.99
C GLU A 196 16.96 -2.32 -7.34
N ALA A 197 18.19 -1.82 -7.25
CA ALA A 197 19.30 -2.55 -6.63
C ALA A 197 19.13 -2.65 -5.09
N GLY A 198 18.68 -1.58 -4.44
CA GLY A 198 18.44 -1.54 -2.99
C GLY A 198 17.34 -2.52 -2.57
N GLU A 199 16.20 -2.51 -3.25
CA GLU A 199 15.10 -3.46 -3.00
C GLU A 199 15.56 -4.90 -3.23
N LYS A 200 16.26 -5.16 -4.34
CA LYS A 200 16.81 -6.47 -4.64
C LYS A 200 17.76 -6.96 -3.54
N ALA A 201 18.72 -6.12 -3.13
CA ALA A 201 19.65 -6.44 -2.06
C ALA A 201 18.93 -6.74 -0.74
N LYS A 202 17.97 -5.92 -0.34
CA LYS A 202 17.12 -6.16 0.84
C LYS A 202 16.46 -7.54 0.78
N CYS A 203 15.85 -7.89 -0.35
CA CYS A 203 15.18 -9.17 -0.54
C CYS A 203 16.17 -10.34 -0.47
N GLU A 204 17.32 -10.25 -1.12
CA GLU A 204 18.35 -11.30 -1.13
C GLU A 204 18.94 -11.54 0.28
N LEU A 205 19.18 -10.47 1.04
CA LEU A 205 19.69 -10.54 2.41
C LEU A 205 18.72 -11.19 3.41
N SER A 206 17.46 -11.37 3.05
CA SER A 206 16.51 -12.16 3.87
C SER A 206 16.85 -13.65 3.91
N SER A 207 17.63 -14.15 2.96
CA SER A 207 17.98 -15.57 2.84
C SER A 207 19.49 -15.82 2.64
N ALA A 208 20.26 -14.80 2.25
CA ALA A 208 21.69 -14.88 2.01
C ALA A 208 22.46 -13.98 2.99
N GLY A 209 23.70 -14.36 3.31
CA GLY A 209 24.58 -13.55 4.18
C GLY A 209 25.26 -12.38 3.46
N THR A 210 25.23 -12.38 2.14
CA THR A 210 25.82 -11.34 1.26
C THR A 210 25.02 -11.24 -0.03
N THR A 211 25.03 -10.08 -0.64
CA THR A 211 24.45 -9.77 -1.93
C THR A 211 25.37 -8.88 -2.75
#